data_218f3301c0cc20d493dd1c704ae3cca9
#
_entry.id   218f3301c0cc20d493dd1c704ae3cca9
#
_cell.length_a   1.000
_cell.length_b   1.000
_cell.length_c   1.000
_cell.angle_alpha   90.00
_cell.angle_beta   90.00
_cell.angle_gamma   90.00
#
_symmetry.space_group_name_H-M   'P 1'
#
loop_
_entity.id
_entity.type
_entity.pdbx_description
1 polymer ?
#
loop_
_entity_poly.entity_id
_entity_poly.type
_entity_poly.pdbx_seq_one_letter_code
_entity_poly.pdbx_strand_id
1 'polypeptide(L)'
;MPRPIRTLAAAAAALLLATACNSASTGGTSEKPGSSDSSVRGVTADAIKVGGIVSMTTASGYSKKDTDLGARARYDRANAEGGINGRRIDYLGAEDDGQDPARNLAAARKLVQQDKVFAVSPMSSVTFAGADFLDGQKVPTVGWGTLPSFCGPRHIYGFNGCLVPTPGGTLNQTWPEGLAAVLGGARGKSVALIAGDNDAGKFGIRTFTQGFKAAGFQVSYAKAVVPATSMPSDWSAYTKEILRSGPGGGAPDAVVSVMQTPYNIGLFTALKRSGYKGLLSDPTDYDPGLLAKDATKQALDGVHVLLQFQPFEADSPAMRQFKADIRKAAGGKDVPLNMHMMTGYMSADLFLSIAEKAGKDLTVESFQKAADGFSDTGTLVGDRAEPKGQKESFGCGALVRLTNGRYEVAVPFRCYPPIPFG
;
A
#
# COMPACT_ATOMS: atom_id res chain seq x y z
N MET A 1 21.22 -20.07 -61.99
CA MET A 1 21.17 -21.42 -62.61
C MET A 1 20.54 -22.38 -61.65
N PRO A 2 19.83 -23.42 -62.08
CA PRO A 2 18.36 -23.38 -62.02
C PRO A 2 17.76 -24.37 -61.01
N ARG A 3 16.45 -24.22 -60.80
CA ARG A 3 15.51 -25.13 -60.16
C ARG A 3 15.55 -26.55 -60.77
N PRO A 4 14.91 -27.60 -60.12
CA PRO A 4 13.52 -27.83 -60.50
C PRO A 4 12.56 -28.24 -59.35
N ILE A 5 11.32 -27.95 -59.65
CA ILE A 5 9.98 -28.30 -59.20
C ILE A 5 9.70 -29.83 -59.42
N ARG A 6 8.85 -30.43 -58.53
CA ARG A 6 7.89 -31.53 -58.84
C ARG A 6 6.94 -31.65 -57.63
N THR A 7 5.73 -31.20 -57.68
CA THR A 7 4.41 -31.67 -58.19
C THR A 7 3.81 -32.92 -57.49
N LEU A 8 2.68 -32.67 -56.79
CA LEU A 8 1.39 -33.38 -56.75
C LEU A 8 1.31 -34.85 -56.32
N ALA A 9 0.43 -35.08 -55.33
CA ALA A 9 -0.72 -35.95 -55.52
C ALA A 9 -1.77 -35.78 -54.40
N ALA A 10 -2.97 -35.48 -54.82
CA ALA A 10 -4.21 -35.49 -54.03
C ALA A 10 -4.81 -36.92 -54.00
N ALA A 11 -5.46 -37.28 -52.90
CA ALA A 11 -6.44 -38.36 -52.90
C ALA A 11 -7.53 -38.04 -51.87
N ALA A 12 -8.76 -37.90 -52.39
CA ALA A 12 -10.01 -37.80 -51.71
C ALA A 12 -10.67 -39.19 -51.60
N ALA A 13 -11.40 -39.47 -50.56
CA ALA A 13 -12.56 -40.41 -50.44
C ALA A 13 -12.96 -40.49 -48.96
N ALA A 14 -14.15 -40.41 -48.51
CA ALA A 14 -15.52 -40.54 -48.91
C ALA A 14 -16.29 -40.87 -47.62
N LEU A 15 -17.46 -40.29 -47.50
CA LEU A 15 -18.51 -40.47 -46.45
C LEU A 15 -18.84 -41.92 -46.13
N LEU A 16 -19.24 -42.17 -44.84
CA LEU A 16 -20.29 -43.08 -44.48
C LEU A 16 -21.09 -42.59 -43.27
N LEU A 17 -22.35 -42.24 -43.54
CA LEU A 17 -23.43 -42.03 -42.58
C LEU A 17 -23.94 -43.41 -42.10
N ALA A 18 -24.14 -43.57 -40.81
CA ALA A 18 -24.99 -44.62 -40.26
C ALA A 18 -25.87 -44.05 -39.17
N THR A 19 -27.13 -43.85 -39.52
CA THR A 19 -28.28 -43.66 -38.65
C THR A 19 -28.65 -44.97 -37.98
N ALA A 20 -28.87 -44.97 -36.67
CA ALA A 20 -29.69 -45.98 -36.00
C ALA A 20 -30.52 -45.33 -34.90
N CYS A 21 -31.83 -45.25 -35.14
CA CYS A 21 -32.84 -45.05 -34.11
C CYS A 21 -33.13 -46.41 -33.42
N ASN A 22 -33.43 -46.38 -32.17
CA ASN A 22 -34.56 -46.94 -31.43
C ASN A 22 -34.15 -47.49 -30.07
N SER A 23 -34.72 -47.11 -28.97
CA SER A 23 -35.97 -47.56 -28.37
C SER A 23 -36.05 -47.00 -26.94
N ALA A 24 -37.22 -46.58 -26.59
CA ALA A 24 -37.60 -46.14 -25.25
C ALA A 24 -37.54 -47.28 -24.23
N SER A 25 -37.06 -47.02 -23.03
CA SER A 25 -37.50 -47.71 -21.82
C SER A 25 -37.56 -46.67 -20.67
N THR A 26 -38.76 -46.52 -20.17
CA THR A 26 -39.16 -45.77 -18.98
C THR A 26 -38.52 -46.38 -17.74
N GLY A 27 -37.67 -45.56 -17.08
CA GLY A 27 -37.17 -45.80 -15.72
C GLY A 27 -36.96 -44.46 -15.07
N GLY A 28 -37.95 -44.03 -14.28
CA GLY A 28 -37.85 -42.79 -13.52
C GLY A 28 -36.77 -42.87 -12.46
N THR A 29 -35.71 -42.12 -12.67
CA THR A 29 -34.80 -41.69 -11.63
C THR A 29 -34.95 -40.17 -11.48
N SER A 30 -35.42 -39.76 -10.33
CA SER A 30 -35.46 -38.35 -9.92
C SER A 30 -34.04 -37.76 -10.03
N GLU A 31 -33.78 -37.04 -11.10
CA GLU A 31 -32.64 -36.11 -11.11
C GLU A 31 -32.89 -35.05 -10.03
N LYS A 32 -32.07 -35.09 -8.99
CA LYS A 32 -31.88 -33.93 -8.12
C LYS A 32 -31.56 -32.74 -9.03
N PRO A 33 -32.17 -31.55 -8.77
CA PRO A 33 -31.73 -30.33 -9.47
C PRO A 33 -30.23 -30.20 -9.27
N GLY A 34 -29.49 -30.25 -10.38
CA GLY A 34 -28.05 -29.97 -10.36
C GLY A 34 -27.84 -28.63 -9.69
N SER A 35 -27.09 -28.61 -8.59
CA SER A 35 -26.52 -27.41 -8.05
C SER A 35 -25.79 -26.70 -9.20
N SER A 36 -26.27 -25.53 -9.57
CA SER A 36 -25.50 -24.60 -10.40
C SER A 36 -24.26 -24.27 -9.60
N ASP A 37 -23.19 -25.00 -9.87
CA ASP A 37 -21.86 -24.72 -9.32
C ASP A 37 -21.37 -23.44 -9.98
N SER A 38 -21.90 -22.31 -9.52
CA SER A 38 -21.34 -20.98 -9.83
C SER A 38 -20.04 -20.89 -9.07
N SER A 39 -18.98 -21.45 -9.66
CA SER A 39 -17.65 -21.41 -9.06
C SER A 39 -17.24 -19.94 -8.87
N VAL A 40 -17.08 -19.55 -7.63
CA VAL A 40 -16.59 -18.20 -7.29
C VAL A 40 -15.14 -18.10 -7.75
N ARG A 41 -14.81 -17.06 -8.53
CA ARG A 41 -13.45 -16.84 -8.98
C ARG A 41 -12.46 -16.90 -7.82
N GLY A 42 -11.46 -17.77 -7.92
CA GLY A 42 -10.37 -17.87 -6.95
C GLY A 42 -10.76 -18.51 -5.61
N VAL A 43 -11.96 -19.09 -5.48
CA VAL A 43 -12.38 -19.82 -4.28
C VAL A 43 -12.69 -21.26 -4.65
N THR A 44 -12.06 -22.18 -3.91
CA THR A 44 -12.35 -23.62 -3.99
C THR A 44 -12.82 -24.14 -2.63
N ALA A 45 -13.10 -25.44 -2.54
CA ALA A 45 -13.40 -26.07 -1.25
C ALA A 45 -12.27 -25.89 -0.23
N ASP A 46 -11.00 -25.89 -0.70
CA ASP A 46 -9.82 -25.98 0.15
C ASP A 46 -8.96 -24.71 0.17
N ALA A 47 -9.19 -23.77 -0.77
CA ALA A 47 -8.29 -22.62 -0.93
C ALA A 47 -9.02 -21.33 -1.38
N ILE A 48 -8.40 -20.20 -0.99
CA ILE A 48 -8.71 -18.86 -1.48
C ILE A 48 -7.44 -18.34 -2.16
N LYS A 49 -7.52 -18.06 -3.46
CA LYS A 49 -6.39 -17.59 -4.26
C LYS A 49 -6.25 -16.07 -4.16
N VAL A 50 -5.08 -15.58 -3.76
CA VAL A 50 -4.77 -14.15 -3.58
C VAL A 50 -3.47 -13.82 -4.29
N GLY A 51 -3.39 -12.68 -4.93
CA GLY A 51 -2.14 -12.14 -5.48
C GLY A 51 -1.93 -10.70 -5.05
N GLY A 52 -0.73 -10.16 -5.25
CA GLY A 52 -0.40 -8.77 -4.93
C GLY A 52 0.06 -7.97 -6.15
N ILE A 53 0.13 -6.64 -6.01
CA ILE A 53 0.80 -5.73 -6.95
C ILE A 53 1.68 -4.80 -6.14
N VAL A 54 2.99 -4.80 -6.41
CA VAL A 54 3.98 -4.05 -5.62
C VAL A 54 5.04 -3.46 -6.54
N SER A 55 5.48 -2.22 -6.27
CA SER A 55 6.63 -1.63 -6.96
C SER A 55 7.92 -2.19 -6.39
N MET A 56 8.44 -3.29 -6.97
CA MET A 56 9.65 -3.97 -6.48
C MET A 56 10.91 -3.42 -7.15
N THR A 57 10.86 -3.20 -8.46
CA THR A 57 11.99 -2.66 -9.25
C THR A 57 11.65 -1.25 -9.71
N THR A 58 12.54 -0.30 -9.43
CA THR A 58 12.29 1.11 -9.74
C THR A 58 13.56 1.80 -10.22
N ALA A 59 13.41 2.76 -11.14
CA ALA A 59 14.54 3.54 -11.65
C ALA A 59 15.17 4.42 -10.54
N SER A 60 14.40 4.84 -9.55
CA SER A 60 14.89 5.62 -8.41
C SER A 60 15.67 4.81 -7.37
N GLY A 61 15.63 3.47 -7.45
CA GLY A 61 16.17 2.57 -6.44
C GLY A 61 15.29 2.44 -5.18
N TYR A 62 14.13 3.10 -5.13
CA TYR A 62 13.17 2.96 -4.04
C TYR A 62 12.32 1.71 -4.25
N SER A 63 12.65 0.63 -3.58
CA SER A 63 11.98 -0.67 -3.72
C SER A 63 11.02 -0.92 -2.56
N LYS A 64 9.81 -1.36 -2.89
CA LYS A 64 8.82 -1.83 -1.91
C LYS A 64 8.75 -3.36 -1.85
N LYS A 65 9.76 -4.08 -2.35
CA LYS A 65 9.77 -5.56 -2.48
C LYS A 65 9.41 -6.30 -1.19
N ASP A 66 9.81 -5.75 -0.04
CA ASP A 66 9.57 -6.39 1.26
C ASP A 66 8.09 -6.37 1.68
N THR A 67 7.23 -5.67 0.92
CA THR A 67 5.77 -5.77 1.06
C THR A 67 5.29 -7.20 0.79
N ASP A 68 5.89 -7.92 -0.18
CA ASP A 68 5.57 -9.32 -0.46
C ASP A 68 5.90 -10.23 0.72
N LEU A 69 7.07 -10.05 1.35
CA LEU A 69 7.45 -10.80 2.54
C LEU A 69 6.47 -10.57 3.71
N GLY A 70 6.05 -9.32 3.92
CA GLY A 70 5.08 -8.98 4.95
C GLY A 70 3.73 -9.67 4.76
N ALA A 71 3.20 -9.63 3.53
CA ALA A 71 1.95 -10.30 3.19
C ALA A 71 2.05 -11.82 3.36
N ARG A 72 3.13 -12.41 2.85
CA ARG A 72 3.42 -13.85 3.01
C ARG A 72 3.45 -14.26 4.47
N ALA A 73 4.14 -13.50 5.33
CA ALA A 73 4.24 -13.78 6.75
C ALA A 73 2.85 -13.88 7.42
N ARG A 74 1.95 -12.96 7.07
CA ARG A 74 0.58 -12.96 7.64
C ARG A 74 -0.29 -14.08 7.08
N TYR A 75 -0.18 -14.39 5.79
CA TYR A 75 -0.89 -15.51 5.17
C TYR A 75 -0.39 -16.86 5.67
N ASP A 76 0.92 -17.04 5.83
CA ASP A 76 1.52 -18.26 6.36
C ASP A 76 1.06 -18.51 7.79
N ARG A 77 0.94 -17.47 8.62
CA ARG A 77 0.35 -17.59 9.95
C ARG A 77 -1.11 -18.05 9.87
N ALA A 78 -1.94 -17.42 9.05
CA ALA A 78 -3.34 -17.82 8.89
C ALA A 78 -3.45 -19.29 8.45
N ASN A 79 -2.60 -19.72 7.52
CA ASN A 79 -2.56 -21.11 7.06
C ASN A 79 -2.14 -22.08 8.16
N ALA A 80 -1.19 -21.69 9.02
CA ALA A 80 -0.76 -22.50 10.15
C ALA A 80 -1.84 -22.63 11.25
N GLU A 81 -2.73 -21.66 11.34
CA GLU A 81 -3.88 -21.60 12.24
C GLU A 81 -5.14 -22.29 11.66
N GLY A 82 -5.05 -22.92 10.48
CA GLY A 82 -6.15 -23.65 9.84
C GLY A 82 -6.83 -22.90 8.69
N GLY A 83 -6.27 -21.77 8.27
CA GLY A 83 -6.78 -20.95 7.18
C GLY A 83 -8.04 -20.15 7.55
N ILE A 84 -8.78 -19.69 6.57
CA ILE A 84 -10.01 -18.92 6.76
C ILE A 84 -11.20 -19.84 6.51
N ASN A 85 -11.99 -20.08 7.55
CA ASN A 85 -13.16 -20.96 7.49
C ASN A 85 -12.84 -22.36 6.92
N GLY A 86 -11.63 -22.90 7.20
CA GLY A 86 -11.13 -24.19 6.74
C GLY A 86 -10.50 -24.17 5.34
N ARG A 87 -10.35 -23.00 4.71
CA ARG A 87 -9.64 -22.84 3.44
C ARG A 87 -8.28 -22.21 3.65
N ARG A 88 -7.25 -22.77 3.08
CA ARG A 88 -5.93 -22.17 3.07
C ARG A 88 -5.89 -20.95 2.13
N ILE A 89 -5.03 -20.00 2.41
CA ILE A 89 -4.74 -18.91 1.47
C ILE A 89 -3.64 -19.39 0.52
N ASP A 90 -3.98 -19.40 -0.77
CA ASP A 90 -3.05 -19.67 -1.87
C ASP A 90 -2.50 -18.33 -2.37
N TYR A 91 -1.44 -17.85 -1.69
CA TYR A 91 -0.82 -16.57 -2.03
C TYR A 91 0.21 -16.75 -3.15
N LEU A 92 -0.09 -16.21 -4.32
CA LEU A 92 0.74 -16.33 -5.53
C LEU A 92 2.02 -15.47 -5.49
N GLY A 93 2.15 -14.57 -4.50
CA GLY A 93 3.13 -13.50 -4.50
C GLY A 93 2.62 -12.24 -5.17
N ALA A 94 3.46 -11.23 -5.23
CA ALA A 94 3.11 -9.95 -5.84
C ALA A 94 3.75 -9.78 -7.23
N GLU A 95 2.97 -9.22 -8.17
CA GLU A 95 3.44 -8.77 -9.47
C GLU A 95 4.21 -7.44 -9.31
N ASP A 96 5.33 -7.30 -10.01
CA ASP A 96 6.13 -6.07 -10.01
C ASP A 96 5.64 -5.09 -11.07
N ASP A 97 5.08 -3.96 -10.66
CA ASP A 97 4.66 -2.92 -11.58
C ASP A 97 5.77 -1.90 -11.95
N GLY A 98 6.91 -1.94 -11.27
CA GLY A 98 8.05 -1.06 -11.56
C GLY A 98 7.74 0.45 -11.47
N GLN A 99 6.68 0.84 -10.77
CA GLN A 99 6.12 2.21 -10.72
C GLN A 99 5.55 2.70 -12.08
N ASP A 100 5.29 1.79 -13.02
CA ASP A 100 4.76 2.09 -14.34
C ASP A 100 3.25 1.87 -14.40
N PRO A 101 2.43 2.88 -14.79
CA PRO A 101 0.98 2.74 -14.85
C PRO A 101 0.49 1.63 -15.79
N ALA A 102 1.15 1.43 -16.94
CA ALA A 102 0.75 0.40 -17.89
C ALA A 102 1.04 -1.01 -17.35
N ARG A 103 2.19 -1.19 -16.69
CA ARG A 103 2.53 -2.44 -16.00
C ARG A 103 1.60 -2.71 -14.82
N ASN A 104 1.21 -1.67 -14.07
CA ASN A 104 0.25 -1.80 -12.97
C ASN A 104 -1.11 -2.33 -13.48
N LEU A 105 -1.65 -1.74 -14.56
CA LEU A 105 -2.88 -2.23 -15.20
C LEU A 105 -2.71 -3.65 -15.78
N ALA A 106 -1.56 -3.96 -16.38
CA ALA A 106 -1.27 -5.30 -16.93
C ALA A 106 -1.22 -6.36 -15.82
N ALA A 107 -0.59 -6.04 -14.67
CA ALA A 107 -0.56 -6.91 -13.50
C ALA A 107 -1.97 -7.18 -12.94
N ALA A 108 -2.80 -6.13 -12.83
CA ALA A 108 -4.20 -6.28 -12.42
C ALA A 108 -4.98 -7.22 -13.35
N ARG A 109 -4.84 -7.05 -14.67
CA ARG A 109 -5.46 -7.92 -15.68
C ARG A 109 -4.96 -9.36 -15.60
N LYS A 110 -3.65 -9.57 -15.44
CA LYS A 110 -3.05 -10.90 -15.29
C LYS A 110 -3.65 -11.63 -14.09
N LEU A 111 -3.63 -11.02 -12.93
CA LEU A 111 -4.17 -11.61 -11.70
C LEU A 111 -5.63 -12.01 -11.82
N VAL A 112 -6.46 -11.18 -12.46
CA VAL A 112 -7.91 -11.44 -12.59
C VAL A 112 -8.22 -12.39 -13.74
N GLN A 113 -7.64 -12.19 -14.91
CA GLN A 113 -8.04 -12.89 -16.13
C GLN A 113 -7.27 -14.20 -16.36
N GLN A 114 -6.00 -14.27 -15.94
CA GLN A 114 -5.16 -15.46 -16.12
C GLN A 114 -5.10 -16.27 -14.83
N ASP A 115 -4.68 -15.66 -13.73
CA ASP A 115 -4.46 -16.34 -12.45
C ASP A 115 -5.76 -16.60 -11.69
N LYS A 116 -6.85 -15.88 -12.06
CA LYS A 116 -8.19 -16.05 -11.47
C LYS A 116 -8.21 -15.85 -9.96
N VAL A 117 -7.51 -14.84 -9.45
CA VAL A 117 -7.49 -14.55 -8.01
C VAL A 117 -8.85 -14.09 -7.50
N PHE A 118 -9.18 -14.41 -6.25
CA PHE A 118 -10.33 -13.85 -5.54
C PHE A 118 -10.08 -12.39 -5.16
N ALA A 119 -8.88 -12.10 -4.65
CA ALA A 119 -8.51 -10.78 -4.16
C ALA A 119 -7.10 -10.36 -4.61
N VAL A 120 -6.87 -9.05 -4.66
CA VAL A 120 -5.53 -8.44 -4.79
C VAL A 120 -5.14 -7.87 -3.43
N SER A 121 -4.17 -8.51 -2.77
CA SER A 121 -3.61 -8.07 -1.49
C SER A 121 -2.22 -8.69 -1.30
N PRO A 122 -1.16 -7.85 -1.16
CA PRO A 122 -1.18 -6.40 -0.99
C PRO A 122 -1.21 -5.62 -2.31
N MET A 123 -1.77 -4.40 -2.27
CA MET A 123 -1.57 -3.38 -3.30
C MET A 123 -0.70 -2.25 -2.72
N SER A 124 0.55 -2.13 -3.19
CA SER A 124 1.51 -1.13 -2.69
C SER A 124 2.38 -0.58 -3.82
N SER A 125 1.91 0.50 -4.43
CA SER A 125 2.59 1.20 -5.53
C SER A 125 2.49 2.71 -5.35
N VAL A 126 3.19 3.46 -6.19
CA VAL A 126 3.05 4.91 -6.35
C VAL A 126 2.06 5.27 -7.46
N THR A 127 1.56 4.27 -8.18
CA THR A 127 0.51 4.38 -9.20
C THR A 127 -0.54 3.30 -8.99
N PHE A 128 -1.79 3.56 -9.33
CA PHE A 128 -2.85 2.57 -9.24
C PHE A 128 -3.76 2.64 -10.49
N ALA A 129 -3.15 2.53 -11.66
CA ALA A 129 -3.86 2.56 -12.94
C ALA A 129 -4.82 1.36 -13.14
N GLY A 130 -4.63 0.28 -12.40
CA GLY A 130 -5.53 -0.87 -12.38
C GLY A 130 -6.78 -0.71 -11.52
N ALA A 131 -6.96 0.40 -10.79
CA ALA A 131 -8.02 0.56 -9.79
C ALA A 131 -9.42 0.40 -10.39
N ASP A 132 -9.74 1.16 -11.43
CA ASP A 132 -11.08 1.12 -12.08
C ASP A 132 -11.38 -0.26 -12.66
N PHE A 133 -10.34 -0.94 -13.20
CA PHE A 133 -10.50 -2.31 -13.70
C PHE A 133 -10.82 -3.28 -12.56
N LEU A 134 -10.08 -3.22 -11.44
CA LEU A 134 -10.30 -4.11 -10.30
C LEU A 134 -11.66 -3.86 -9.64
N ASP A 135 -12.03 -2.61 -9.42
CA ASP A 135 -13.35 -2.26 -8.86
C ASP A 135 -14.50 -2.68 -9.79
N GLY A 136 -14.38 -2.41 -11.11
CA GLY A 136 -15.35 -2.84 -12.12
C GLY A 136 -15.48 -4.36 -12.24
N GLN A 137 -14.40 -5.13 -11.99
CA GLN A 137 -14.40 -6.59 -11.92
C GLN A 137 -14.79 -7.11 -10.53
N LYS A 138 -15.16 -6.23 -9.60
CA LYS A 138 -15.55 -6.52 -8.22
C LYS A 138 -14.50 -7.37 -7.50
N VAL A 139 -13.22 -7.01 -7.65
CA VAL A 139 -12.11 -7.71 -7.01
C VAL A 139 -11.81 -7.05 -5.67
N PRO A 140 -12.00 -7.73 -4.53
CA PRO A 140 -11.54 -7.20 -3.26
C PRO A 140 -10.06 -6.84 -3.34
N THR A 141 -9.73 -5.57 -3.16
CA THR A 141 -8.36 -5.07 -3.27
C THR A 141 -7.98 -4.37 -1.98
N VAL A 142 -6.91 -4.83 -1.35
CA VAL A 142 -6.45 -4.27 -0.06
C VAL A 142 -5.01 -3.80 -0.17
N GLY A 143 -4.75 -2.58 0.29
CA GLY A 143 -3.41 -2.03 0.22
C GLY A 143 -3.19 -0.81 1.11
N TRP A 144 -2.14 -0.06 0.80
CA TRP A 144 -1.80 1.16 1.52
C TRP A 144 -2.56 2.36 0.92
N GLY A 145 -3.47 2.94 1.70
CA GLY A 145 -4.40 3.99 1.28
C GLY A 145 -3.80 5.36 0.92
N THR A 146 -2.60 5.39 0.33
CA THR A 146 -1.86 6.62 0.01
C THR A 146 -2.23 7.26 -1.33
N LEU A 147 -3.12 6.63 -2.10
CA LEU A 147 -3.57 7.12 -3.41
C LEU A 147 -5.07 7.39 -3.39
N PRO A 148 -5.55 8.38 -4.18
CA PRO A 148 -6.98 8.69 -4.26
C PRO A 148 -7.86 7.50 -4.66
N SER A 149 -7.31 6.56 -5.41
CA SER A 149 -8.00 5.32 -5.82
C SER A 149 -8.42 4.42 -4.65
N PHE A 150 -7.91 4.64 -3.44
CA PHE A 150 -8.41 3.98 -2.22
C PHE A 150 -9.60 4.71 -1.57
N CYS A 151 -9.98 5.87 -2.11
CA CYS A 151 -10.98 6.75 -1.54
C CYS A 151 -12.24 6.74 -2.41
N GLY A 152 -13.21 5.90 -2.07
CA GLY A 152 -14.51 5.85 -2.72
C GLY A 152 -14.89 4.58 -3.47
N PRO A 153 -14.01 3.90 -4.24
CA PRO A 153 -14.35 2.64 -4.90
C PRO A 153 -14.82 1.58 -3.90
N ARG A 154 -15.85 0.82 -4.29
CA ARG A 154 -16.56 -0.09 -3.36
C ARG A 154 -15.75 -1.32 -2.96
N HIS A 155 -14.85 -1.78 -3.81
CA HIS A 155 -14.09 -3.02 -3.61
C HIS A 155 -12.61 -2.78 -3.28
N ILE A 156 -12.24 -1.52 -2.99
CA ILE A 156 -10.85 -1.13 -2.70
C ILE A 156 -10.76 -0.59 -1.27
N TYR A 157 -9.84 -1.13 -0.48
CA TYR A 157 -9.72 -0.88 0.96
C TYR A 157 -8.28 -0.50 1.31
N GLY A 158 -8.10 0.62 2.00
CA GLY A 158 -6.84 0.96 2.64
C GLY A 158 -6.75 0.36 4.04
N PHE A 159 -5.71 -0.41 4.37
CA PHE A 159 -5.57 -0.95 5.73
C PHE A 159 -5.49 0.15 6.82
N ASN A 160 -5.16 1.35 6.44
CA ASN A 160 -5.11 2.58 7.26
C ASN A 160 -6.17 3.61 6.84
N GLY A 161 -7.16 3.18 6.06
CA GLY A 161 -8.20 4.00 5.49
C GLY A 161 -7.74 4.83 4.28
N CYS A 162 -8.56 5.81 3.90
CA CYS A 162 -8.28 6.76 2.82
C CYS A 162 -7.41 7.90 3.36
N LEU A 163 -6.11 7.91 3.03
CA LEU A 163 -5.17 8.93 3.51
C LEU A 163 -5.17 10.20 2.67
N VAL A 164 -5.67 10.14 1.45
CA VAL A 164 -5.69 11.26 0.51
C VAL A 164 -7.14 11.47 0.02
N PRO A 165 -8.03 11.91 0.91
CA PRO A 165 -9.46 12.03 0.58
C PRO A 165 -9.70 13.07 -0.51
N THR A 166 -10.81 12.90 -1.20
CA THR A 166 -11.40 13.95 -2.05
C THR A 166 -12.11 15.00 -1.18
N PRO A 167 -12.40 16.20 -1.70
CA PRO A 167 -13.21 17.20 -0.99
C PRO A 167 -14.50 16.60 -0.43
N GLY A 168 -14.82 16.94 0.81
CA GLY A 168 -15.94 16.35 1.57
C GLY A 168 -15.58 15.12 2.41
N GLY A 169 -14.36 14.59 2.28
CA GLY A 169 -13.81 13.58 3.19
C GLY A 169 -13.14 14.19 4.42
N THR A 170 -12.25 13.43 5.06
CA THR A 170 -11.52 13.88 6.24
C THR A 170 -10.02 13.73 6.10
N LEU A 171 -9.27 14.61 6.76
CA LEU A 171 -7.81 14.63 6.82
C LEU A 171 -7.29 14.01 8.11
N ASN A 172 -6.27 13.20 7.97
CA ASN A 172 -5.47 12.69 9.08
C ASN A 172 -4.62 13.81 9.70
N GLN A 173 -4.63 13.92 11.02
CA GLN A 173 -3.89 14.94 11.77
C GLN A 173 -2.61 14.40 12.44
N THR A 174 -2.26 13.13 12.24
CA THR A 174 -1.10 12.51 12.91
C THR A 174 0.21 13.27 12.66
N TRP A 175 0.48 13.65 11.41
CA TRP A 175 1.73 14.34 11.09
C TRP A 175 1.78 15.77 11.62
N PRO A 176 0.76 16.63 11.34
CA PRO A 176 0.75 17.99 11.89
C PRO A 176 0.80 18.02 13.41
N GLU A 177 -0.05 17.24 14.08
CA GLU A 177 -0.11 17.20 15.55
C GLU A 177 1.16 16.56 16.17
N GLY A 178 1.71 15.54 15.51
CA GLY A 178 2.97 14.95 15.92
C GLY A 178 4.14 15.94 15.86
N LEU A 179 4.26 16.71 14.77
CA LEU A 179 5.29 17.74 14.67
C LEU A 179 5.05 18.90 15.62
N ALA A 180 3.78 19.27 15.87
CA ALA A 180 3.45 20.26 16.90
C ALA A 180 3.94 19.80 18.28
N ALA A 181 3.72 18.53 18.63
CA ALA A 181 4.20 17.97 19.90
C ALA A 181 5.73 18.03 20.02
N VAL A 182 6.47 17.70 18.95
CA VAL A 182 7.95 17.79 18.94
C VAL A 182 8.46 19.23 19.06
N LEU A 183 7.76 20.21 18.46
CA LEU A 183 8.15 21.62 18.44
C LEU A 183 7.65 22.42 19.66
N GLY A 184 6.93 21.78 20.59
CA GLY A 184 6.36 22.46 21.74
C GLY A 184 5.14 23.32 21.42
N GLY A 185 4.44 23.03 20.32
CA GLY A 185 3.26 23.70 19.82
C GLY A 185 3.42 24.16 18.37
N ALA A 186 2.29 24.34 17.67
CA ALA A 186 2.28 24.80 16.27
C ALA A 186 2.20 26.33 16.12
N ARG A 187 1.64 27.02 17.14
CA ARG A 187 1.45 28.48 17.06
C ARG A 187 2.78 29.21 16.93
N GLY A 188 2.88 30.07 15.93
CA GLY A 188 4.09 30.83 15.63
C GLY A 188 5.20 30.02 14.97
N LYS A 189 4.94 28.75 14.65
CA LYS A 189 5.86 27.88 13.91
C LYS A 189 5.50 27.83 12.43
N SER A 190 6.54 27.81 11.61
CA SER A 190 6.43 27.75 10.17
C SER A 190 6.88 26.38 9.62
N VAL A 191 6.20 25.91 8.58
CA VAL A 191 6.53 24.66 7.90
C VAL A 191 6.61 24.85 6.39
N ALA A 192 7.65 24.27 5.78
CA ALA A 192 7.80 24.14 4.34
C ALA A 192 7.47 22.70 3.91
N LEU A 193 6.58 22.55 2.93
CA LEU A 193 6.19 21.29 2.35
C LEU A 193 6.76 21.18 0.93
N ILE A 194 7.47 20.08 0.63
CA ILE A 194 8.01 19.82 -0.70
C ILE A 194 7.69 18.40 -1.14
N ALA A 195 7.33 18.21 -2.41
CA ALA A 195 6.97 16.92 -2.97
C ALA A 195 7.48 16.72 -4.39
N GLY A 196 7.42 15.46 -4.85
CA GLY A 196 7.63 15.11 -6.24
C GLY A 196 6.53 15.65 -7.15
N ASP A 197 6.88 16.02 -8.37
CA ASP A 197 5.92 16.46 -9.40
C ASP A 197 5.23 15.23 -10.03
N ASN A 198 4.36 14.64 -9.26
CA ASN A 198 3.45 13.56 -9.66
C ASN A 198 2.12 13.70 -8.90
N ASP A 199 1.14 12.89 -9.25
CA ASP A 199 -0.19 12.97 -8.67
C ASP A 199 -0.17 12.78 -7.14
N ALA A 200 0.56 11.79 -6.63
CA ALA A 200 0.69 11.55 -5.20
C ALA A 200 1.31 12.76 -4.46
N GLY A 201 2.35 13.38 -5.05
CA GLY A 201 2.98 14.58 -4.49
C GLY A 201 2.04 15.79 -4.51
N LYS A 202 1.33 16.03 -5.61
CA LYS A 202 0.34 17.13 -5.73
C LYS A 202 -0.80 16.96 -4.74
N PHE A 203 -1.32 15.76 -4.58
CA PHE A 203 -2.33 15.45 -3.56
C PHE A 203 -1.78 15.63 -2.16
N GLY A 204 -0.59 15.10 -1.89
CA GLY A 204 0.08 15.26 -0.59
C GLY A 204 0.25 16.73 -0.20
N ILE A 205 0.73 17.59 -1.11
CA ILE A 205 0.86 19.03 -0.86
C ILE A 205 -0.48 19.66 -0.49
N ARG A 206 -1.57 19.35 -1.19
CA ARG A 206 -2.90 19.91 -0.88
C ARG A 206 -3.39 19.48 0.51
N THR A 207 -3.38 18.18 0.77
CA THR A 207 -3.90 17.61 2.01
C THR A 207 -3.06 18.03 3.23
N PHE A 208 -1.73 17.95 3.15
CA PHE A 208 -0.87 18.34 4.25
C PHE A 208 -0.86 19.85 4.47
N THR A 209 -0.96 20.67 3.41
CA THR A 209 -1.11 22.13 3.57
C THR A 209 -2.32 22.46 4.44
N GLN A 210 -3.46 21.85 4.18
CA GLN A 210 -4.67 22.08 4.99
C GLN A 210 -4.50 21.52 6.40
N GLY A 211 -3.97 20.30 6.54
CA GLY A 211 -3.73 19.67 7.85
C GLY A 211 -2.80 20.50 8.75
N PHE A 212 -1.66 20.96 8.22
CA PHE A 212 -0.73 21.79 8.97
C PHE A 212 -1.32 23.16 9.35
N LYS A 213 -2.09 23.81 8.44
CA LYS A 213 -2.80 25.05 8.76
C LYS A 213 -3.84 24.85 9.86
N ALA A 214 -4.59 23.74 9.82
CA ALA A 214 -5.59 23.43 10.84
C ALA A 214 -4.96 23.16 12.21
N ALA A 215 -3.77 22.57 12.26
CA ALA A 215 -3.00 22.38 13.48
C ALA A 215 -2.38 23.69 14.02
N GLY A 216 -2.44 24.79 13.27
CA GLY A 216 -1.97 26.12 13.66
C GLY A 216 -0.60 26.53 13.15
N PHE A 217 0.00 25.77 12.24
CA PHE A 217 1.25 26.14 11.57
C PHE A 217 1.06 27.22 10.51
N GLN A 218 2.07 28.08 10.34
CA GLN A 218 2.22 28.88 9.14
C GLN A 218 2.86 28.03 8.04
N VAL A 219 2.10 27.63 7.02
CA VAL A 219 2.65 26.95 5.83
C VAL A 219 3.32 28.01 4.94
N SER A 220 4.64 28.07 4.98
CA SER A 220 5.45 29.10 4.33
C SER A 220 5.89 28.72 2.90
N TYR A 221 5.89 27.44 2.59
CA TYR A 221 6.20 26.87 1.28
C TYR A 221 5.38 25.58 1.07
N ALA A 222 4.81 25.41 -0.10
CA ALA A 222 4.03 24.22 -0.41
C ALA A 222 4.04 23.94 -1.92
N LYS A 223 5.02 23.13 -2.39
CA LYS A 223 5.20 22.89 -3.82
C LYS A 223 5.49 21.40 -4.13
N ALA A 224 4.85 20.87 -5.16
CA ALA A 224 5.19 19.60 -5.81
C ALA A 224 5.99 19.92 -7.09
N VAL A 225 7.30 20.05 -6.98
CA VAL A 225 8.18 20.59 -8.03
C VAL A 225 9.41 19.74 -8.30
N VAL A 226 9.65 18.71 -7.52
CA VAL A 226 10.83 17.85 -7.72
C VAL A 226 10.50 16.83 -8.80
N PRO A 227 11.32 16.69 -9.89
CA PRO A 227 11.03 15.73 -10.95
C PRO A 227 10.86 14.30 -10.42
N ALA A 228 9.73 13.65 -10.71
CA ALA A 228 9.40 12.35 -10.14
C ALA A 228 10.18 11.19 -10.79
N THR A 229 10.68 11.37 -12.01
CA THR A 229 11.35 10.32 -12.82
C THR A 229 12.87 10.42 -12.82
N SER A 230 13.42 11.56 -12.36
CA SER A 230 14.86 11.78 -12.30
C SER A 230 15.24 12.58 -11.08
N MET A 231 16.07 11.99 -10.22
CA MET A 231 16.56 12.68 -9.03
C MET A 231 17.44 13.87 -9.42
N PRO A 232 17.23 15.08 -8.84
CA PRO A 232 18.11 16.21 -9.07
C PRO A 232 19.56 15.89 -8.69
N SER A 233 20.51 16.20 -9.57
CA SER A 233 21.94 16.17 -9.23
C SER A 233 22.36 17.37 -8.38
N ASP A 234 21.63 18.48 -8.48
CA ASP A 234 21.80 19.70 -7.69
C ASP A 234 20.49 20.09 -7.00
N TRP A 235 20.53 20.23 -5.69
CA TRP A 235 19.42 20.62 -4.84
C TRP A 235 19.42 22.12 -4.46
N SER A 236 20.40 22.90 -4.94
CA SER A 236 20.61 24.29 -4.50
C SER A 236 19.42 25.20 -4.76
N ALA A 237 18.75 25.06 -5.88
CA ALA A 237 17.56 25.85 -6.20
C ALA A 237 16.42 25.62 -5.19
N TYR A 238 16.13 24.35 -4.86
CA TYR A 238 15.09 23.99 -3.89
C TYR A 238 15.45 24.45 -2.48
N THR A 239 16.67 24.19 -2.04
CA THR A 239 17.13 24.58 -0.69
C THR A 239 17.13 26.09 -0.52
N LYS A 240 17.55 26.86 -1.53
CA LYS A 240 17.52 28.32 -1.51
C LYS A 240 16.10 28.88 -1.33
N GLU A 241 15.13 28.33 -2.06
CA GLU A 241 13.72 28.73 -1.91
C GLU A 241 13.19 28.41 -0.52
N ILE A 242 13.41 27.18 -0.05
CA ILE A 242 12.96 26.72 1.28
C ILE A 242 13.54 27.58 2.38
N LEU A 243 14.87 27.82 2.38
CA LEU A 243 15.56 28.55 3.43
C LEU A 243 15.20 30.04 3.52
N ARG A 244 14.48 30.56 2.53
CA ARG A 244 13.98 31.94 2.51
C ARG A 244 12.47 32.03 2.66
N SER A 245 11.79 30.89 2.84
CA SER A 245 10.32 30.85 2.86
C SER A 245 9.72 31.14 4.23
N GLY A 246 10.50 31.07 5.29
CA GLY A 246 10.01 31.29 6.64
C GLY A 246 9.77 32.78 6.97
N PRO A 247 9.25 33.07 8.15
CA PRO A 247 8.94 34.42 8.59
C PRO A 247 10.14 35.37 8.47
N GLY A 248 9.90 36.56 7.96
CA GLY A 248 10.96 37.56 7.76
C GLY A 248 11.99 37.20 6.67
N GLY A 249 11.69 36.24 5.79
CA GLY A 249 12.62 35.77 4.77
C GLY A 249 13.72 34.82 5.30
N GLY A 250 13.55 34.31 6.51
CA GLY A 250 14.40 33.29 7.12
C GLY A 250 14.04 31.87 6.77
N ALA A 251 14.68 30.90 7.41
CA ALA A 251 14.37 29.49 7.26
C ALA A 251 13.11 29.10 8.05
N PRO A 252 12.30 28.16 7.57
CA PRO A 252 11.15 27.65 8.32
C PRO A 252 11.60 26.83 9.53
N ASP A 253 10.71 26.68 10.54
CA ASP A 253 10.98 25.85 11.73
C ASP A 253 11.06 24.36 11.38
N ALA A 254 10.27 23.92 10.37
CA ALA A 254 10.29 22.55 9.90
C ALA A 254 10.25 22.47 8.36
N VAL A 255 10.90 21.43 7.81
CA VAL A 255 10.78 21.02 6.40
C VAL A 255 10.22 19.60 6.36
N VAL A 256 9.11 19.44 5.66
CA VAL A 256 8.40 18.19 5.48
C VAL A 256 8.53 17.77 4.01
N SER A 257 9.14 16.62 3.79
CA SER A 257 9.31 16.04 2.46
C SER A 257 8.26 14.95 2.21
N VAL A 258 7.50 15.09 1.13
CA VAL A 258 6.54 14.07 0.67
C VAL A 258 7.12 13.40 -0.57
N MET A 259 8.26 12.73 -0.40
CA MET A 259 9.01 12.08 -1.48
C MET A 259 9.47 10.67 -1.08
N GLN A 260 10.09 9.99 -2.02
CA GLN A 260 10.73 8.69 -1.79
C GLN A 260 12.10 8.87 -1.12
N THR A 261 12.54 7.85 -0.41
CA THR A 261 13.81 7.81 0.34
C THR A 261 15.03 8.38 -0.39
N PRO A 262 15.35 8.02 -1.65
CA PRO A 262 16.54 8.60 -2.31
C PRO A 262 16.48 10.13 -2.46
N TYR A 263 15.28 10.67 -2.70
CA TYR A 263 15.04 12.11 -2.81
C TYR A 263 15.14 12.81 -1.46
N ASN A 264 14.60 12.20 -0.40
CA ASN A 264 14.71 12.70 0.96
C ASN A 264 16.17 12.81 1.38
N ILE A 265 16.98 11.76 1.16
CA ILE A 265 18.41 11.74 1.44
C ILE A 265 19.12 12.90 0.72
N GLY A 266 18.82 13.11 -0.58
CA GLY A 266 19.39 14.20 -1.36
C GLY A 266 19.05 15.58 -0.81
N LEU A 267 17.76 15.83 -0.58
CA LEU A 267 17.25 17.09 -0.05
C LEU A 267 17.81 17.38 1.37
N PHE A 268 17.72 16.41 2.29
CA PHE A 268 18.14 16.61 3.67
C PHE A 268 19.66 16.80 3.77
N THR A 269 20.42 16.10 2.94
CA THR A 269 21.87 16.35 2.82
C THR A 269 22.15 17.80 2.39
N ALA A 270 21.43 18.29 1.38
CA ALA A 270 21.63 19.65 0.87
C ALA A 270 21.20 20.72 1.88
N LEU A 271 20.07 20.54 2.57
CA LEU A 271 19.61 21.43 3.63
C LEU A 271 20.61 21.50 4.78
N LYS A 272 21.12 20.36 5.26
CA LYS A 272 22.13 20.32 6.33
C LYS A 272 23.43 20.98 5.93
N ARG A 273 23.92 20.75 4.71
CA ARG A 273 25.10 21.41 4.15
C ARG A 273 24.92 22.92 4.04
N SER A 274 23.70 23.39 3.78
CA SER A 274 23.34 24.81 3.76
C SER A 274 23.15 25.41 5.16
N GLY A 275 23.44 24.64 6.23
CA GLY A 275 23.38 25.12 7.61
C GLY A 275 21.98 25.07 8.25
N TYR A 276 20.98 24.44 7.61
CA TYR A 276 19.64 24.32 8.20
C TYR A 276 19.68 23.57 9.53
N LYS A 277 19.03 24.12 10.54
CA LYS A 277 18.97 23.59 11.91
C LYS A 277 17.56 23.26 12.37
N GLY A 278 16.53 23.57 11.55
CA GLY A 278 15.15 23.24 11.84
C GLY A 278 14.87 21.75 11.76
N LEU A 279 13.64 21.38 12.06
CA LEU A 279 13.18 19.99 12.04
C LEU A 279 13.05 19.49 10.58
N LEU A 280 13.51 18.28 10.32
CA LEU A 280 13.33 17.58 9.06
C LEU A 280 12.36 16.39 9.29
N SER A 281 11.42 16.17 8.37
CA SER A 281 10.49 15.05 8.48
C SER A 281 10.05 14.51 7.12
N ASP A 282 9.80 13.20 7.05
CA ASP A 282 9.31 12.47 5.88
C ASP A 282 8.44 11.26 6.30
N PRO A 283 7.75 10.56 5.36
CA PRO A 283 6.95 9.39 5.67
C PRO A 283 7.55 8.06 5.18
N THR A 284 8.82 8.01 4.74
CA THR A 284 9.36 6.85 4.01
C THR A 284 10.67 6.29 4.56
N ASP A 285 11.38 7.01 5.42
CA ASP A 285 12.76 6.66 5.78
C ASP A 285 12.86 5.82 7.07
N TYR A 286 11.84 5.04 7.41
CA TYR A 286 11.87 4.11 8.53
C TYR A 286 12.30 2.71 8.08
N ASP A 287 13.59 2.57 7.84
CA ASP A 287 14.23 1.31 7.41
C ASP A 287 15.66 1.24 7.97
N PRO A 288 15.95 0.38 8.96
CA PRO A 288 17.30 0.17 9.46
C PRO A 288 18.31 -0.25 8.39
N GLY A 289 17.87 -0.87 7.29
CA GLY A 289 18.74 -1.22 6.17
C GLY A 289 19.39 -0.01 5.49
N LEU A 290 18.74 1.15 5.55
CA LEU A 290 19.30 2.42 5.04
C LEU A 290 20.55 2.86 5.81
N LEU A 291 20.66 2.45 7.07
CA LEU A 291 21.71 2.88 8.00
C LEU A 291 23.03 2.14 7.81
N ALA A 292 23.09 1.19 6.89
CA ALA A 292 24.34 0.50 6.52
C ALA A 292 25.37 1.43 5.86
N LYS A 293 24.91 2.55 5.28
CA LYS A 293 25.79 3.55 4.63
C LYS A 293 25.94 4.78 5.51
N ASP A 294 27.16 5.16 5.88
CA ASP A 294 27.41 6.32 6.74
C ASP A 294 26.88 7.63 6.18
N ALA A 295 26.96 7.84 4.87
CA ALA A 295 26.41 9.05 4.24
C ALA A 295 24.88 9.13 4.41
N THR A 296 24.18 8.01 4.28
CA THR A 296 22.72 7.94 4.52
C THR A 296 22.40 8.17 6.00
N LYS A 297 23.16 7.53 6.89
CA LYS A 297 23.01 7.72 8.34
C LYS A 297 23.15 9.20 8.72
N GLN A 298 24.17 9.91 8.19
CA GLN A 298 24.37 11.33 8.41
C GLN A 298 23.24 12.19 7.82
N ALA A 299 22.76 11.84 6.63
CA ALA A 299 21.66 12.56 6.00
C ALA A 299 20.36 12.46 6.81
N LEU A 300 20.07 11.29 7.37
CA LEU A 300 18.85 11.02 8.10
C LEU A 300 18.95 11.27 9.63
N ASP A 301 20.13 11.48 10.19
CA ASP A 301 20.29 11.76 11.62
C ASP A 301 19.48 13.01 12.04
N GLY A 302 18.66 12.88 13.08
CA GLY A 302 17.74 13.92 13.54
C GLY A 302 16.44 14.03 12.74
N VAL A 303 16.26 13.28 11.66
CA VAL A 303 15.00 13.27 10.87
C VAL A 303 13.89 12.56 11.62
N HIS A 304 12.69 13.14 11.58
CA HIS A 304 11.47 12.54 12.14
C HIS A 304 10.68 11.86 11.03
N VAL A 305 10.36 10.57 11.22
CA VAL A 305 9.60 9.80 10.23
C VAL A 305 8.18 9.57 10.74
N LEU A 306 7.20 9.92 9.90
CA LEU A 306 5.79 9.61 10.16
C LEU A 306 5.54 8.12 9.99
N LEU A 307 4.94 7.50 10.97
CA LEU A 307 4.42 6.14 10.92
C LEU A 307 2.91 6.14 11.03
N GLN A 308 2.27 5.29 10.24
CA GLN A 308 0.82 5.04 10.29
C GLN A 308 0.51 3.68 10.95
N PHE A 309 1.43 3.24 11.81
CA PHE A 309 1.38 1.98 12.57
C PHE A 309 2.23 2.12 13.83
N GLN A 310 2.09 1.16 14.75
CA GLN A 310 2.92 1.11 15.96
C GLN A 310 4.40 0.97 15.59
N PRO A 311 5.31 1.78 16.15
CA PRO A 311 6.75 1.67 15.91
C PRO A 311 7.26 0.26 16.20
N PHE A 312 8.29 -0.18 15.47
CA PHE A 312 8.92 -1.49 15.74
C PHE A 312 9.56 -1.56 17.13
N GLU A 313 9.85 -0.43 17.74
CA GLU A 313 10.32 -0.31 19.13
C GLU A 313 9.23 -0.61 20.17
N ALA A 314 7.95 -0.64 19.76
CA ALA A 314 6.85 -0.98 20.67
C ALA A 314 6.91 -2.45 21.10
N ASP A 315 6.49 -2.69 22.35
CA ASP A 315 6.41 -4.03 22.95
C ASP A 315 4.96 -4.45 23.19
N SER A 316 4.09 -4.25 22.18
CA SER A 316 2.72 -4.77 22.22
C SER A 316 2.67 -6.25 21.81
N PRO A 317 1.67 -7.03 22.27
CA PRO A 317 1.49 -8.41 21.81
C PRO A 317 1.40 -8.51 20.29
N ALA A 318 0.69 -7.58 19.62
CA ALA A 318 0.57 -7.54 18.16
C ALA A 318 1.93 -7.30 17.47
N MET A 319 2.77 -6.41 18.03
CA MET A 319 4.11 -6.15 17.47
C MET A 319 5.05 -7.35 17.68
N ARG A 320 4.99 -8.01 18.82
CA ARG A 320 5.76 -9.26 19.05
C ARG A 320 5.35 -10.35 18.05
N GLN A 321 4.04 -10.50 17.82
CA GLN A 321 3.52 -11.45 16.83
C GLN A 321 4.00 -11.12 15.41
N PHE A 322 3.88 -9.86 14.98
CA PHE A 322 4.40 -9.41 13.68
C PHE A 322 5.87 -9.77 13.49
N LYS A 323 6.72 -9.46 14.48
CA LYS A 323 8.17 -9.79 14.43
C LYS A 323 8.42 -11.28 14.30
N ALA A 324 7.68 -12.11 15.06
CA ALA A 324 7.78 -13.55 14.99
C ALA A 324 7.38 -14.12 13.62
N ASP A 325 6.30 -13.59 13.04
CA ASP A 325 5.80 -14.00 11.72
C ASP A 325 6.79 -13.62 10.61
N ILE A 326 7.33 -12.40 10.63
CA ILE A 326 8.37 -11.98 9.67
C ILE A 326 9.61 -12.87 9.79
N ARG A 327 10.10 -13.12 10.98
CA ARG A 327 11.24 -14.01 11.19
C ARG A 327 10.99 -15.41 10.64
N LYS A 328 9.80 -15.96 10.86
CA LYS A 328 9.41 -17.27 10.34
C LYS A 328 9.38 -17.28 8.82
N ALA A 329 8.76 -16.29 8.19
CA ALA A 329 8.68 -16.14 6.73
C ALA A 329 10.07 -15.90 6.09
N ALA A 330 11.00 -15.27 6.82
CA ALA A 330 12.41 -15.11 6.43
C ALA A 330 13.27 -16.35 6.66
N GLY A 331 12.68 -17.53 6.91
CA GLY A 331 13.40 -18.79 7.14
C GLY A 331 14.13 -18.85 8.49
N GLY A 332 13.60 -18.21 9.51
CA GLY A 332 14.17 -18.13 10.87
C GLY A 332 15.29 -17.09 11.03
N LYS A 333 15.58 -16.32 9.99
CA LYS A 333 16.61 -15.28 10.03
C LYS A 333 16.07 -13.98 10.61
N ASP A 334 16.88 -13.28 11.38
CA ASP A 334 16.59 -11.90 11.76
C ASP A 334 16.90 -10.99 10.56
N VAL A 335 15.87 -10.30 10.09
CA VAL A 335 15.97 -9.34 9.00
C VAL A 335 15.66 -7.94 9.52
N PRO A 336 16.31 -6.88 9.00
CA PRO A 336 15.95 -5.51 9.34
C PRO A 336 14.48 -5.24 8.99
N LEU A 337 13.69 -4.91 10.01
CA LEU A 337 12.28 -4.60 9.81
C LEU A 337 12.13 -3.23 9.14
N ASN A 338 11.24 -3.14 8.16
CA ASN A 338 10.94 -1.88 7.49
C ASN A 338 9.43 -1.71 7.25
N MET A 339 9.04 -0.49 6.92
CA MET A 339 7.63 -0.13 6.75
C MET A 339 6.92 -0.91 5.64
N HIS A 340 7.66 -1.41 4.64
CA HIS A 340 7.06 -2.18 3.54
C HIS A 340 6.62 -3.57 4.01
N MET A 341 7.37 -4.21 4.90
CA MET A 341 6.92 -5.45 5.55
C MET A 341 5.62 -5.23 6.32
N MET A 342 5.53 -4.13 7.08
CA MET A 342 4.30 -3.77 7.79
C MET A 342 3.13 -3.50 6.83
N THR A 343 3.38 -2.79 5.72
CA THR A 343 2.37 -2.54 4.68
C THR A 343 1.77 -3.83 4.12
N GLY A 344 2.62 -4.80 3.79
CA GLY A 344 2.17 -6.10 3.28
C GLY A 344 1.39 -6.89 4.32
N TYR A 345 1.93 -6.94 5.54
CA TYR A 345 1.32 -7.65 6.66
C TYR A 345 -0.07 -7.12 7.00
N MET A 346 -0.24 -5.80 7.10
CA MET A 346 -1.53 -5.18 7.43
C MET A 346 -2.53 -5.22 6.27
N SER A 347 -2.06 -5.24 5.02
CA SER A 347 -2.92 -5.48 3.86
C SER A 347 -3.51 -6.90 3.91
N ALA A 348 -2.67 -7.90 4.16
CA ALA A 348 -3.10 -9.29 4.32
C ALA A 348 -4.02 -9.44 5.55
N ASP A 349 -3.70 -8.77 6.65
CA ASP A 349 -4.49 -8.83 7.88
C ASP A 349 -5.91 -8.29 7.70
N LEU A 350 -6.08 -7.14 7.05
CA LEU A 350 -7.41 -6.59 6.77
C LEU A 350 -8.21 -7.50 5.84
N PHE A 351 -7.58 -8.03 4.78
CA PHE A 351 -8.23 -8.99 3.88
C PHE A 351 -8.74 -10.22 4.63
N LEU A 352 -7.87 -10.83 5.47
CA LEU A 352 -8.20 -12.02 6.25
C LEU A 352 -9.34 -11.76 7.23
N SER A 353 -9.30 -10.63 7.94
CA SER A 353 -10.32 -10.28 8.94
C SER A 353 -11.71 -10.11 8.31
N ILE A 354 -11.80 -9.47 7.14
CA ILE A 354 -13.05 -9.34 6.40
C ILE A 354 -13.51 -10.69 5.83
N ALA A 355 -12.60 -11.48 5.25
CA ALA A 355 -12.91 -12.79 4.68
C ALA A 355 -13.38 -13.78 5.74
N GLU A 356 -12.81 -13.76 6.93
CA GLU A 356 -13.26 -14.57 8.07
C GLU A 356 -14.70 -14.22 8.49
N LYS A 357 -14.99 -12.92 8.59
CA LYS A 357 -16.34 -12.41 8.88
C LYS A 357 -17.35 -12.73 7.79
N ALA A 358 -16.93 -12.84 6.53
CA ALA A 358 -17.81 -13.24 5.42
C ALA A 358 -18.30 -14.69 5.54
N GLY A 359 -17.62 -15.55 6.30
CA GLY A 359 -18.04 -16.91 6.60
C GLY A 359 -17.66 -17.95 5.54
N LYS A 360 -18.22 -19.16 5.67
CA LYS A 360 -17.88 -20.29 4.80
C LYS A 360 -18.31 -20.11 3.35
N ASP A 361 -19.43 -19.44 3.12
CA ASP A 361 -19.95 -19.20 1.76
C ASP A 361 -19.35 -17.92 1.18
N LEU A 362 -18.02 -17.94 1.01
CA LEU A 362 -17.26 -16.78 0.54
C LEU A 362 -17.54 -16.52 -0.94
N THR A 363 -18.21 -15.42 -1.20
CA THR A 363 -18.42 -14.80 -2.51
C THR A 363 -17.97 -13.33 -2.46
N VAL A 364 -17.95 -12.65 -3.60
CA VAL A 364 -17.70 -11.20 -3.62
C VAL A 364 -18.78 -10.46 -2.82
N GLU A 365 -20.01 -10.89 -2.95
CA GLU A 365 -21.17 -10.29 -2.27
C GLU A 365 -21.10 -10.50 -0.75
N SER A 366 -20.75 -11.71 -0.28
CA SER A 366 -20.60 -11.99 1.15
C SER A 366 -19.40 -11.25 1.74
N PHE A 367 -18.28 -11.14 1.00
CA PHE A 367 -17.13 -10.33 1.40
C PHE A 367 -17.51 -8.85 1.52
N GLN A 368 -18.21 -8.30 0.52
CA GLN A 368 -18.67 -6.92 0.54
C GLN A 368 -19.63 -6.63 1.72
N LYS A 369 -20.58 -7.55 1.96
CA LYS A 369 -21.51 -7.44 3.09
C LYS A 369 -20.75 -7.48 4.44
N ALA A 370 -19.73 -8.32 4.54
CA ALA A 370 -18.88 -8.39 5.72
C ALA A 370 -18.07 -7.11 5.90
N ALA A 371 -17.55 -6.53 4.81
CA ALA A 371 -16.86 -5.25 4.81
C ALA A 371 -17.78 -4.09 5.22
N ASP A 372 -19.02 -4.03 4.69
CA ASP A 372 -19.98 -2.96 5.00
C ASP A 372 -20.32 -2.85 6.51
N GLY A 373 -20.02 -3.84 7.30
CA GLY A 373 -20.20 -3.83 8.76
C GLY A 373 -18.93 -4.21 9.54
N PHE A 374 -17.77 -4.09 8.90
CA PHE A 374 -16.49 -4.47 9.52
C PHE A 374 -16.03 -3.42 10.52
N SER A 375 -15.60 -3.89 11.68
CA SER A 375 -14.82 -3.12 12.64
C SER A 375 -13.94 -4.04 13.45
N ASP A 376 -12.72 -3.61 13.70
CA ASP A 376 -11.81 -4.22 14.68
C ASP A 376 -11.05 -3.14 15.45
N THR A 377 -10.45 -3.51 16.56
CA THR A 377 -9.80 -2.59 17.48
C THR A 377 -8.43 -3.11 17.92
N GLY A 378 -7.57 -2.19 18.35
CA GLY A 378 -6.29 -2.54 18.95
C GLY A 378 -5.29 -3.15 17.97
N THR A 379 -5.43 -2.93 16.67
CA THR A 379 -4.49 -3.41 15.66
C THR A 379 -3.19 -2.62 15.65
N LEU A 380 -2.22 -3.07 14.88
CA LEU A 380 -0.96 -2.33 14.69
C LEU A 380 -1.16 -0.95 14.03
N VAL A 381 -2.29 -0.72 13.39
CA VAL A 381 -2.66 0.56 12.74
C VAL A 381 -3.78 1.31 13.48
N GLY A 382 -4.18 0.83 14.66
CA GLY A 382 -5.30 1.36 15.44
C GLY A 382 -6.61 0.66 15.13
N ASP A 383 -7.72 1.32 15.42
CA ASP A 383 -9.06 0.80 15.16
C ASP A 383 -9.42 1.00 13.69
N ARG A 384 -10.00 -0.02 13.07
CA ARG A 384 -10.43 0.00 11.67
C ARG A 384 -11.95 -0.19 11.58
N ALA A 385 -12.57 0.45 10.60
CA ALA A 385 -13.99 0.28 10.31
C ALA A 385 -14.29 0.54 8.84
N GLU A 386 -15.05 -0.37 8.20
CA GLU A 386 -15.47 -0.23 6.82
C GLU A 386 -17.01 -0.13 6.73
N PRO A 387 -17.58 0.63 5.80
CA PRO A 387 -16.93 1.35 4.71
C PRO A 387 -16.40 2.74 5.09
N LYS A 388 -16.26 3.04 6.38
CA LYS A 388 -15.72 4.33 6.85
C LYS A 388 -14.32 4.60 6.29
N GLY A 389 -13.44 3.58 6.32
CA GLY A 389 -12.09 3.66 5.80
C GLY A 389 -11.97 4.00 4.32
N GLN A 390 -13.00 3.72 3.51
CA GLN A 390 -13.05 4.14 2.10
C GLN A 390 -13.29 5.65 1.91
N LYS A 391 -13.59 6.39 2.97
CA LYS A 391 -13.86 7.83 2.95
C LYS A 391 -12.93 8.60 3.87
N GLU A 392 -12.44 7.95 4.89
CA GLU A 392 -11.70 8.57 5.98
C GLU A 392 -10.42 7.79 6.30
N SER A 393 -9.40 8.49 6.74
CA SER A 393 -8.26 7.88 7.41
C SER A 393 -8.61 7.49 8.84
N PHE A 394 -8.04 6.40 9.33
CA PHE A 394 -8.25 6.01 10.75
C PHE A 394 -7.52 6.92 11.75
N GLY A 395 -6.69 7.85 11.28
CA GLY A 395 -6.17 8.94 12.09
C GLY A 395 -5.10 8.56 13.11
N CYS A 396 -4.60 7.33 13.07
CA CYS A 396 -3.63 6.84 14.05
C CYS A 396 -2.20 6.82 13.49
N GLY A 397 -1.21 7.04 14.34
CA GLY A 397 0.18 6.93 13.98
C GLY A 397 1.14 7.41 15.07
N ALA A 398 2.43 7.44 14.73
CA ALA A 398 3.53 7.81 15.60
C ALA A 398 4.55 8.64 14.83
N LEU A 399 5.47 9.29 15.53
CA LEU A 399 6.71 9.76 14.95
C LEU A 399 7.88 9.04 15.61
N VAL A 400 8.80 8.56 14.78
CA VAL A 400 10.12 8.12 15.23
C VAL A 400 11.17 9.13 14.78
N ARG A 401 12.27 9.21 15.51
CA ARG A 401 13.42 10.04 15.15
C ARG A 401 14.65 9.18 14.99
N LEU A 402 15.41 9.38 13.94
CA LEU A 402 16.73 8.78 13.85
C LEU A 402 17.73 9.56 14.71
N THR A 403 18.35 8.90 15.68
CA THR A 403 19.32 9.48 16.59
C THR A 403 20.51 8.54 16.72
N ASN A 404 21.70 9.00 16.37
CA ASN A 404 22.95 8.21 16.49
C ASN A 404 22.84 6.81 15.84
N GLY A 405 22.17 6.71 14.70
CA GLY A 405 22.00 5.47 13.94
C GLY A 405 20.97 4.48 14.52
N ARG A 406 20.04 4.96 15.36
CA ARG A 406 18.91 4.18 15.88
C ARG A 406 17.64 5.00 15.77
N TYR A 407 16.53 4.32 15.48
CA TYR A 407 15.21 4.94 15.58
C TYR A 407 14.75 4.92 17.03
N GLU A 408 14.21 6.04 17.45
CA GLU A 408 13.64 6.24 18.78
C GLU A 408 12.23 6.82 18.64
N VAL A 409 11.31 6.43 19.51
CA VAL A 409 9.94 6.95 19.48
C VAL A 409 9.95 8.38 19.97
N ALA A 410 9.75 9.32 19.06
CA ALA A 410 9.64 10.76 19.38
C ALA A 410 8.21 11.14 19.81
N VAL A 411 7.19 10.56 19.16
CA VAL A 411 5.78 10.70 19.55
C VAL A 411 5.17 9.30 19.58
N PRO A 412 4.67 8.83 20.73
CA PRO A 412 4.04 7.52 20.85
C PRO A 412 2.85 7.34 19.88
N PHE A 413 2.61 6.09 19.50
CA PHE A 413 1.47 5.74 18.67
C PHE A 413 0.16 6.11 19.37
N ARG A 414 -0.64 6.91 18.68
CA ARG A 414 -1.97 7.34 19.13
C ARG A 414 -2.83 7.78 17.96
N CYS A 415 -4.14 7.90 18.21
CA CYS A 415 -5.10 8.36 17.22
C CYS A 415 -5.45 9.84 17.48
N TYR A 416 -5.60 10.58 16.41
CA TYR A 416 -6.02 11.97 16.41
C TYR A 416 -7.37 12.08 15.69
N PRO A 417 -8.31 12.89 16.20
CA PRO A 417 -9.56 13.16 15.50
C PRO A 417 -9.27 13.69 14.09
N PRO A 418 -9.88 13.10 13.05
CA PRO A 418 -9.74 13.65 11.70
C PRO A 418 -10.49 14.98 11.59
N ILE A 419 -10.07 15.82 10.65
CA ILE A 419 -10.74 17.10 10.36
C ILE A 419 -11.39 17.05 8.97
N PRO A 420 -12.44 17.86 8.70
CA PRO A 420 -13.02 17.95 7.37
C PRO A 420 -11.99 18.43 6.33
N PHE A 421 -12.08 17.86 5.12
CA PHE A 421 -11.33 18.29 3.94
C PHE A 421 -12.27 19.03 3.00
N GLY A 422 -12.02 20.32 2.82
CA GLY A 422 -12.83 21.20 1.99
C GLY A 422 -12.11 21.70 0.75
#